data_3c2a61be435c9f06959bdc46d90bbcd2
#
_entry.id   3c2a61be435c9f06959bdc46d90bbcd2
#
_cell.length_a   1.000
_cell.length_b   1.000
_cell.length_c   1.000
_cell.angle_alpha   90.00
_cell.angle_beta   90.00
_cell.angle_gamma   90.00
#
_symmetry.space_group_name_H-M   'P 1'
#
loop_
_entity.id
_entity.type
_entity.pdbx_description
1 polymer ?
#
loop_
_entity_poly.entity_id
_entity_poly.type
_entity_poly.pdbx_seq_one_letter_code
_entity_poly.pdbx_strand_id
1 'polypeptide(L)'
;RPFVTDEAWLHVGGYYTLFGLLTVGLSGMIITGDVFNLYVYLEIMSLSGYGLIALGGRKSMLAAFRYLLIGTIGASLYLLGVGYLYAMTGTLNMADLAARVVPHLNSPLFAIAVACFIIGFGIKMALFPLHGWQPDAYTFAHPGAAAFIAGCMSKAPAYALIRFVYYIFKVDNPVVQSALNVLGILGVAGILIGSIMAMAQYDFRRMLAYSSVAQIGYIAIGLAMGNMYGFIGAVLHAINHAFMKSSLFLVIGGFVCFFVCVCPGFSA
;
A
#
# COMPACT_ATOMS: atom_id res chain seq x y z
N ARG A 1 2.01 37.54 19.73
CA ARG A 1 1.25 36.31 19.40
C ARG A 1 0.79 36.51 17.98
N PRO A 2 1.21 35.74 16.98
CA PRO A 2 0.53 35.74 15.69
C PRO A 2 -0.89 35.23 15.96
N PHE A 3 -1.88 35.99 15.58
CA PHE A 3 -3.28 35.56 15.52
C PHE A 3 -3.30 34.40 14.50
N VAL A 4 -3.34 33.17 15.01
CA VAL A 4 -3.62 31.99 14.18
C VAL A 4 -5.09 32.18 13.76
N THR A 5 -5.32 32.42 12.49
CA THR A 5 -6.68 32.58 11.95
C THR A 5 -7.46 31.27 12.16
N ASP A 6 -8.77 31.36 12.31
CA ASP A 6 -9.63 30.15 12.48
C ASP A 6 -9.41 29.13 11.38
N GLU A 7 -9.09 29.58 10.16
CA GLU A 7 -8.70 28.73 9.03
C GLU A 7 -7.44 27.88 9.32
N ALA A 8 -6.43 28.44 9.97
CA ALA A 8 -5.20 27.71 10.30
C ALA A 8 -5.47 26.59 11.33
N TRP A 9 -6.33 26.83 12.32
CA TRP A 9 -6.77 25.79 13.27
C TRP A 9 -7.59 24.68 12.59
N LEU A 10 -8.44 25.04 11.62
CA LEU A 10 -9.21 24.07 10.83
C LEU A 10 -8.30 23.16 10.02
N HIS A 11 -7.24 23.70 9.40
CA HIS A 11 -6.24 22.94 8.66
C HIS A 11 -5.43 21.99 9.57
N VAL A 12 -5.02 22.47 10.74
CA VAL A 12 -4.28 21.64 11.72
C VAL A 12 -5.18 20.53 12.28
N GLY A 13 -6.43 20.86 12.66
CA GLY A 13 -7.40 19.87 13.12
C GLY A 13 -7.69 18.79 12.06
N GLY A 14 -7.91 19.21 10.82
CA GLY A 14 -8.14 18.30 9.69
C GLY A 14 -6.96 17.35 9.46
N TYR A 15 -5.71 17.86 9.54
CA TYR A 15 -4.50 17.04 9.40
C TYR A 15 -4.43 15.93 10.46
N TYR A 16 -4.59 16.27 11.73
CA TYR A 16 -4.52 15.28 12.81
C TYR A 16 -5.68 14.30 12.79
N THR A 17 -6.87 14.73 12.39
CA THR A 17 -8.02 13.83 12.21
C THR A 17 -7.75 12.81 11.11
N LEU A 18 -7.27 13.24 9.94
CA LEU A 18 -6.94 12.33 8.84
C LEU A 18 -5.78 11.40 9.21
N PHE A 19 -4.78 11.90 9.94
CA PHE A 19 -3.66 11.10 10.44
C PHE A 19 -4.14 10.02 11.44
N GLY A 20 -5.05 10.38 12.35
CA GLY A 20 -5.68 9.44 13.27
C GLY A 20 -6.49 8.37 12.54
N LEU A 21 -7.33 8.77 11.57
CA LEU A 21 -8.11 7.84 10.75
C LEU A 21 -7.21 6.90 9.92
N LEU A 22 -6.12 7.42 9.34
CA LEU A 22 -5.13 6.60 8.64
C LEU A 22 -4.54 5.53 9.57
N THR A 23 -4.20 5.91 10.80
CA THR A 23 -3.64 4.99 11.81
C THR A 23 -4.68 3.93 12.20
N VAL A 24 -5.93 4.31 12.39
CA VAL A 24 -7.04 3.38 12.68
C VAL A 24 -7.24 2.40 11.51
N GLY A 25 -7.26 2.90 10.27
CA GLY A 25 -7.40 2.05 9.08
C GLY A 25 -6.27 1.02 8.97
N LEU A 26 -5.02 1.46 9.15
CA LEU A 26 -3.84 0.58 9.12
C LEU A 26 -3.88 -0.48 10.22
N SER A 27 -4.17 -0.08 11.46
CA SER A 27 -4.25 -0.99 12.60
C SER A 27 -5.40 -1.98 12.46
N GLY A 28 -6.56 -1.50 12.00
CA GLY A 28 -7.74 -2.34 11.76
C GLY A 28 -7.50 -3.40 10.70
N MET A 29 -6.80 -3.07 9.59
CA MET A 29 -6.41 -4.05 8.56
C MET A 29 -5.54 -5.18 9.12
N ILE A 30 -4.66 -4.87 10.06
CA ILE A 30 -3.72 -5.85 10.63
C ILE A 30 -4.45 -6.78 11.61
N ILE A 31 -5.36 -6.24 12.41
CA ILE A 31 -5.99 -6.96 13.53
C ILE A 31 -7.22 -7.76 13.08
N THR A 32 -7.98 -7.28 12.08
CA THR A 32 -9.26 -7.88 11.72
C THR A 32 -9.13 -9.34 11.26
N GLY A 33 -10.08 -10.17 11.69
CA GLY A 33 -10.25 -11.57 11.26
C GLY A 33 -11.41 -11.76 10.27
N ASP A 34 -12.00 -10.68 9.76
CA ASP A 34 -13.11 -10.70 8.82
C ASP A 34 -12.72 -10.02 7.51
N VAL A 35 -13.03 -10.65 6.36
CA VAL A 35 -12.60 -10.17 5.03
C VAL A 35 -13.36 -8.92 4.58
N PHE A 36 -14.62 -8.75 5.01
CA PHE A 36 -15.38 -7.54 4.69
C PHE A 36 -14.94 -6.37 5.59
N ASN A 37 -14.71 -6.64 6.87
CA ASN A 37 -14.15 -5.64 7.78
C ASN A 37 -12.76 -5.15 7.32
N LEU A 38 -11.96 -6.04 6.71
CA LEU A 38 -10.69 -5.66 6.11
C LEU A 38 -10.89 -4.66 4.97
N TYR A 39 -11.94 -4.83 4.14
CA TYR A 39 -12.31 -3.86 3.12
C TYR A 39 -12.64 -2.49 3.74
N VAL A 40 -13.45 -2.46 4.80
CA VAL A 40 -13.80 -1.21 5.47
C VAL A 40 -12.56 -0.47 5.98
N TYR A 41 -11.65 -1.17 6.65
CA TYR A 41 -10.40 -0.57 7.12
C TYR A 41 -9.47 -0.14 5.98
N LEU A 42 -9.44 -0.90 4.88
CA LEU A 42 -8.71 -0.55 3.66
C LEU A 42 -9.24 0.76 3.05
N GLU A 43 -10.55 0.98 3.08
CA GLU A 43 -11.16 2.23 2.60
C GLU A 43 -10.90 3.39 3.57
N ILE A 44 -11.02 3.19 4.89
CA ILE A 44 -10.66 4.20 5.88
C ILE A 44 -9.20 4.65 5.70
N MET A 45 -8.27 3.69 5.55
CA MET A 45 -6.87 3.96 5.28
C MET A 45 -6.70 4.76 3.97
N SER A 46 -7.38 4.35 2.91
CA SER A 46 -7.24 4.93 1.58
C SER A 46 -7.76 6.37 1.53
N LEU A 47 -8.99 6.60 1.99
CA LEU A 47 -9.62 7.92 1.99
C LEU A 47 -8.84 8.93 2.85
N SER A 48 -8.40 8.48 4.04
CA SER A 48 -7.56 9.30 4.91
C SER A 48 -6.21 9.61 4.26
N GLY A 49 -5.61 8.64 3.58
CA GLY A 49 -4.38 8.81 2.83
C GLY A 49 -4.52 9.79 1.67
N TYR A 50 -5.62 9.71 0.89
CA TYR A 50 -5.89 10.67 -0.18
C TYR A 50 -6.01 12.09 0.36
N GLY A 51 -6.74 12.27 1.47
CA GLY A 51 -6.87 13.56 2.15
C GLY A 51 -5.53 14.12 2.62
N LEU A 52 -4.72 13.30 3.30
CA LEU A 52 -3.39 13.72 3.78
C LEU A 52 -2.43 14.10 2.65
N ILE A 53 -2.47 13.36 1.51
CA ILE A 53 -1.69 13.72 0.33
C ILE A 53 -2.18 15.05 -0.23
N ALA A 54 -3.49 15.25 -0.38
CA ALA A 54 -4.07 16.45 -0.97
C ALA A 54 -3.70 17.74 -0.24
N LEU A 55 -3.42 17.68 1.07
CA LEU A 55 -3.03 18.85 1.89
C LEU A 55 -1.67 19.46 1.51
N GLY A 56 -0.84 18.80 0.69
CA GLY A 56 0.49 19.28 0.29
C GLY A 56 0.50 20.40 -0.77
N GLY A 57 -0.66 20.81 -1.31
CA GLY A 57 -0.78 21.88 -2.32
C GLY A 57 -1.27 21.40 -3.69
N ARG A 58 -1.22 22.28 -4.72
CA ARG A 58 -1.86 22.02 -6.03
C ARG A 58 -1.36 20.75 -6.75
N LYS A 59 -0.05 20.49 -6.74
CA LYS A 59 0.53 19.29 -7.37
C LYS A 59 0.14 18.02 -6.60
N SER A 60 0.05 18.11 -5.27
CA SER A 60 -0.36 16.99 -4.43
C SER A 60 -1.84 16.67 -4.54
N MET A 61 -2.71 17.65 -4.77
CA MET A 61 -4.13 17.40 -5.07
C MET A 61 -4.30 16.54 -6.32
N LEU A 62 -3.54 16.81 -7.38
CA LEU A 62 -3.56 15.99 -8.60
C LEU A 62 -3.03 14.57 -8.34
N ALA A 63 -1.96 14.45 -7.55
CA ALA A 63 -1.43 13.16 -7.15
C ALA A 63 -2.43 12.35 -6.30
N ALA A 64 -3.10 13.01 -5.36
CA ALA A 64 -4.16 12.41 -4.56
C ALA A 64 -5.34 11.95 -5.41
N PHE A 65 -5.76 12.76 -6.38
CA PHE A 65 -6.84 12.41 -7.31
C PHE A 65 -6.49 11.19 -8.18
N ARG A 66 -5.27 11.14 -8.74
CA ARG A 66 -4.80 9.96 -9.49
C ARG A 66 -4.78 8.71 -8.61
N TYR A 67 -4.33 8.85 -7.35
CA TYR A 67 -4.33 7.75 -6.41
C TYR A 67 -5.76 7.32 -6.05
N LEU A 68 -6.68 8.24 -5.85
CA LEU A 68 -8.10 7.94 -5.62
C LEU A 68 -8.67 7.10 -6.76
N LEU A 69 -8.50 7.50 -8.01
CA LEU A 69 -9.03 6.76 -9.16
C LEU A 69 -8.48 5.33 -9.25
N ILE A 70 -7.17 5.18 -9.17
CA ILE A 70 -6.53 3.85 -9.27
C ILE A 70 -6.82 3.03 -8.00
N GLY A 71 -6.78 3.67 -6.83
CA GLY A 71 -7.03 3.03 -5.56
C GLY A 71 -8.46 2.51 -5.39
N THR A 72 -9.46 3.22 -5.93
CA THR A 72 -10.85 2.77 -5.93
C THR A 72 -11.03 1.53 -6.80
N ILE A 73 -10.36 1.45 -7.96
CA ILE A 73 -10.36 0.23 -8.79
C ILE A 73 -9.79 -0.95 -7.98
N GLY A 74 -8.68 -0.74 -7.28
CA GLY A 74 -8.08 -1.79 -6.43
C GLY A 74 -9.02 -2.28 -5.33
N ALA A 75 -9.70 -1.38 -4.67
CA ALA A 75 -10.66 -1.71 -3.62
C ALA A 75 -11.90 -2.42 -4.17
N SER A 76 -12.40 -2.00 -5.34
CA SER A 76 -13.53 -2.66 -6.01
C SER A 76 -13.18 -4.09 -6.44
N LEU A 77 -11.96 -4.32 -6.95
CA LEU A 77 -11.49 -5.67 -7.27
C LEU A 77 -11.36 -6.54 -6.01
N TYR A 78 -10.80 -5.98 -4.92
CA TYR A 78 -10.77 -6.69 -3.65
C TYR A 78 -12.18 -7.11 -3.21
N LEU A 79 -13.14 -6.16 -3.20
CA LEU A 79 -14.52 -6.42 -2.79
C LEU A 79 -15.21 -7.44 -3.69
N LEU A 80 -14.93 -7.41 -5.00
CA LEU A 80 -15.42 -8.41 -5.95
C LEU A 80 -14.87 -9.80 -5.61
N GLY A 81 -13.58 -9.90 -5.29
CA GLY A 81 -12.96 -11.14 -4.79
C GLY A 81 -13.62 -11.67 -3.52
N VAL A 82 -13.94 -10.80 -2.56
CA VAL A 82 -14.70 -11.14 -1.36
C VAL A 82 -16.08 -11.67 -1.72
N GLY A 83 -16.78 -11.03 -2.68
CA GLY A 83 -18.09 -11.47 -3.16
C GLY A 83 -18.06 -12.89 -3.74
N TYR A 84 -17.04 -13.23 -4.54
CA TYR A 84 -16.88 -14.59 -5.08
C TYR A 84 -16.57 -15.61 -3.98
N LEU A 85 -15.71 -15.28 -3.02
CA LEU A 85 -15.44 -16.18 -1.89
C LEU A 85 -16.69 -16.39 -1.05
N TYR A 86 -17.45 -15.35 -0.77
CA TYR A 86 -18.70 -15.44 -0.02
C TYR A 86 -19.74 -16.26 -0.76
N ALA A 87 -19.88 -16.09 -2.06
CA ALA A 87 -20.81 -16.88 -2.87
C ALA A 87 -20.51 -18.39 -2.85
N MET A 88 -19.23 -18.77 -2.71
CA MET A 88 -18.82 -20.18 -2.63
C MET A 88 -18.90 -20.76 -1.22
N THR A 89 -18.62 -19.97 -0.20
CA THR A 89 -18.39 -20.46 1.18
C THR A 89 -19.48 -20.04 2.18
N GLY A 90 -20.22 -18.97 1.89
CA GLY A 90 -21.25 -18.41 2.78
C GLY A 90 -20.72 -17.76 4.04
N THR A 91 -19.40 -17.45 4.12
CA THR A 91 -18.78 -16.87 5.30
C THR A 91 -17.81 -15.74 4.96
N LEU A 92 -17.68 -14.76 5.87
CA LEU A 92 -16.72 -13.64 5.79
C LEU A 92 -15.61 -13.77 6.83
N ASN A 93 -15.74 -14.67 7.80
CA ASN A 93 -14.71 -14.92 8.82
C ASN A 93 -13.53 -15.66 8.21
N MET A 94 -12.30 -15.14 8.36
CA MET A 94 -11.09 -15.67 7.73
C MET A 94 -10.77 -17.11 8.17
N ALA A 95 -11.03 -17.46 9.43
CA ALA A 95 -10.75 -18.81 9.93
C ALA A 95 -11.72 -19.84 9.34
N ASP A 96 -13.00 -19.49 9.30
CA ASP A 96 -14.04 -20.34 8.70
C ASP A 96 -13.88 -20.43 7.17
N LEU A 97 -13.52 -19.31 6.53
CA LEU A 97 -13.24 -19.24 5.11
C LEU A 97 -12.07 -20.19 4.72
N ALA A 98 -11.00 -20.22 5.50
CA ALA A 98 -9.85 -21.10 5.26
C ALA A 98 -10.19 -22.59 5.31
N ALA A 99 -11.23 -22.97 6.07
CA ALA A 99 -11.75 -24.32 6.10
C ALA A 99 -12.73 -24.60 4.93
N ARG A 100 -13.69 -23.69 4.69
CA ARG A 100 -14.75 -23.88 3.71
C ARG A 100 -14.33 -23.69 2.27
N VAL A 101 -13.22 -23.00 2.00
CA VAL A 101 -12.72 -22.81 0.63
C VAL A 101 -12.12 -24.09 0.02
N VAL A 102 -11.71 -25.05 0.85
CA VAL A 102 -10.99 -26.26 0.41
C VAL A 102 -11.72 -27.05 -0.69
N PRO A 103 -13.06 -27.31 -0.63
CA PRO A 103 -13.76 -28.00 -1.70
C PRO A 103 -13.82 -27.22 -3.03
N HIS A 104 -13.60 -25.91 -2.99
CA HIS A 104 -13.76 -25.01 -4.12
C HIS A 104 -12.45 -24.60 -4.79
N LEU A 105 -11.30 -25.07 -4.31
CA LEU A 105 -9.97 -24.67 -4.76
C LEU A 105 -9.71 -24.86 -6.27
N ASN A 106 -10.42 -25.80 -6.92
CA ASN A 106 -10.30 -26.07 -8.35
C ASN A 106 -11.43 -25.41 -9.18
N SER A 107 -12.28 -24.59 -8.56
CA SER A 107 -13.38 -23.94 -9.28
C SER A 107 -12.87 -22.71 -10.06
N PRO A 108 -13.47 -22.40 -11.23
CA PRO A 108 -13.15 -21.17 -11.97
C PRO A 108 -13.42 -19.90 -11.14
N LEU A 109 -14.45 -19.91 -10.29
CA LEU A 109 -14.78 -18.79 -9.42
C LEU A 109 -13.66 -18.52 -8.40
N PHE A 110 -13.02 -19.58 -7.87
CA PHE A 110 -11.88 -19.43 -6.99
C PHE A 110 -10.69 -18.80 -7.71
N ALA A 111 -10.40 -19.22 -8.94
CA ALA A 111 -9.32 -18.63 -9.74
C ALA A 111 -9.57 -17.14 -10.01
N ILE A 112 -10.80 -16.74 -10.33
CA ILE A 112 -11.18 -15.35 -10.50
C ILE A 112 -11.03 -14.57 -9.19
N ALA A 113 -11.46 -15.15 -8.06
CA ALA A 113 -11.30 -14.53 -6.75
C ALA A 113 -9.81 -14.26 -6.43
N VAL A 114 -8.93 -15.27 -6.62
CA VAL A 114 -7.48 -15.12 -6.41
C VAL A 114 -6.90 -14.01 -7.29
N ALA A 115 -7.27 -13.96 -8.57
CA ALA A 115 -6.83 -12.91 -9.48
C ALA A 115 -7.29 -11.52 -9.00
N CYS A 116 -8.54 -11.37 -8.57
CA CYS A 116 -9.09 -10.14 -8.02
C CYS A 116 -8.33 -9.67 -6.78
N PHE A 117 -7.97 -10.58 -5.86
CA PHE A 117 -7.18 -10.26 -4.67
C PHE A 117 -5.75 -9.82 -5.03
N ILE A 118 -5.08 -10.54 -5.94
CA ILE A 118 -3.70 -10.21 -6.34
C ILE A 118 -3.66 -8.85 -7.03
N ILE A 119 -4.58 -8.56 -7.94
CA ILE A 119 -4.62 -7.27 -8.63
C ILE A 119 -5.05 -6.16 -7.66
N GLY A 120 -6.08 -6.38 -6.85
CA GLY A 120 -6.59 -5.42 -5.89
C GLY A 120 -5.54 -4.99 -4.88
N PHE A 121 -4.89 -5.95 -4.22
CA PHE A 121 -3.77 -5.65 -3.31
C PHE A 121 -2.52 -5.17 -4.07
N GLY A 122 -2.27 -5.67 -5.29
CA GLY A 122 -1.19 -5.21 -6.16
C GLY A 122 -1.26 -3.70 -6.42
N ILE A 123 -2.47 -3.18 -6.69
CA ILE A 123 -2.70 -1.73 -6.82
C ILE A 123 -2.41 -1.02 -5.49
N LYS A 124 -2.94 -1.53 -4.38
CA LYS A 124 -2.81 -0.88 -3.07
C LYS A 124 -1.38 -0.90 -2.51
N MET A 125 -0.61 -1.94 -2.77
CA MET A 125 0.80 -2.02 -2.38
C MET A 125 1.75 -1.37 -3.41
N ALA A 126 1.23 -0.91 -4.55
CA ALA A 126 1.99 -0.35 -5.67
C ALA A 126 2.96 -1.34 -6.32
N LEU A 127 2.50 -2.55 -6.58
CA LEU A 127 3.25 -3.55 -7.33
C LEU A 127 3.39 -3.10 -8.80
N PHE A 128 4.55 -3.34 -9.41
CA PHE A 128 4.70 -3.12 -10.86
C PHE A 128 3.79 -4.07 -11.66
N PRO A 129 3.09 -3.61 -12.72
CA PRO A 129 3.08 -2.26 -13.30
C PRO A 129 2.05 -1.29 -12.67
N LEU A 130 1.37 -1.68 -11.61
CA LEU A 130 0.24 -0.94 -10.99
C LEU A 130 0.69 0.20 -10.05
N HIS A 131 1.98 0.55 -10.06
CA HIS A 131 2.64 1.49 -9.14
C HIS A 131 2.48 2.97 -9.51
N GLY A 132 1.84 3.30 -10.62
CA GLY A 132 1.87 4.64 -11.23
C GLY A 132 1.39 5.79 -10.33
N TRP A 133 0.61 5.51 -9.31
CA TRP A 133 0.15 6.51 -8.33
C TRP A 133 1.18 6.87 -7.25
N GLN A 134 2.07 5.92 -6.90
CA GLN A 134 2.92 6.02 -5.71
C GLN A 134 4.04 7.07 -5.83
N PRO A 135 4.76 7.21 -6.96
CA PRO A 135 5.83 8.20 -7.07
C PRO A 135 5.36 9.62 -6.84
N ASP A 136 4.25 10.02 -7.46
CA ASP A 136 3.71 11.36 -7.31
C ASP A 136 3.12 11.58 -5.90
N ALA A 137 2.40 10.59 -5.36
CA ALA A 137 1.81 10.64 -4.02
C ALA A 137 2.88 10.85 -2.94
N TYR A 138 4.00 10.13 -2.99
CA TYR A 138 5.06 10.23 -1.99
C TYR A 138 5.92 11.50 -2.16
N THR A 139 6.12 11.96 -3.41
CA THR A 139 6.92 13.15 -3.70
C THR A 139 6.23 14.42 -3.23
N PHE A 140 4.93 14.55 -3.49
CA PHE A 140 4.20 15.80 -3.27
C PHE A 140 3.46 15.87 -1.93
N ALA A 141 3.34 14.76 -1.18
CA ALA A 141 2.72 14.78 0.15
C ALA A 141 3.48 15.72 1.11
N HIS A 142 2.75 16.26 2.09
CA HIS A 142 3.38 17.04 3.17
C HIS A 142 4.46 16.21 3.88
N PRO A 143 5.64 16.77 4.20
CA PRO A 143 6.78 16.02 4.75
C PRO A 143 6.44 15.11 5.94
N GLY A 144 5.67 15.62 6.90
CA GLY A 144 5.26 14.85 8.08
C GLY A 144 4.34 13.67 7.75
N ALA A 145 3.44 13.82 6.77
CA ALA A 145 2.58 12.73 6.30
C ALA A 145 3.35 11.76 5.41
N ALA A 146 4.26 12.25 4.56
CA ALA A 146 5.01 11.45 3.59
C ALA A 146 5.80 10.33 4.26
N ALA A 147 6.42 10.59 5.41
CA ALA A 147 7.18 9.59 6.17
C ALA A 147 6.30 8.43 6.64
N PHE A 148 5.13 8.71 7.20
CA PHE A 148 4.20 7.71 7.68
C PHE A 148 3.53 6.95 6.51
N ILE A 149 3.08 7.65 5.48
CA ILE A 149 2.50 7.08 4.27
C ILE A 149 3.51 6.14 3.59
N ALA A 150 4.76 6.58 3.39
CA ALA A 150 5.80 5.75 2.77
C ALA A 150 6.22 4.57 3.64
N GLY A 151 6.17 4.71 4.96
CA GLY A 151 6.47 3.65 5.91
C GLY A 151 5.43 2.54 5.95
N CYS A 152 4.15 2.87 6.05
CA CYS A 152 3.11 1.92 6.45
C CYS A 152 2.09 1.60 5.33
N MET A 153 1.71 2.59 4.51
CA MET A 153 0.52 2.52 3.68
C MET A 153 0.56 1.45 2.58
N SER A 154 1.74 1.15 2.01
CA SER A 154 1.91 0.06 1.04
C SER A 154 2.17 -1.30 1.69
N LYS A 155 2.62 -1.35 2.96
CA LYS A 155 2.98 -2.58 3.67
C LYS A 155 1.78 -3.28 4.28
N ALA A 156 0.78 -2.53 4.74
CA ALA A 156 -0.44 -3.12 5.29
C ALA A 156 -1.21 -3.95 4.24
N PRO A 157 -1.45 -3.48 2.99
CA PRO A 157 -2.00 -4.31 1.92
C PRO A 157 -1.10 -5.51 1.54
N ALA A 158 0.24 -5.34 1.56
CA ALA A 158 1.16 -6.44 1.31
C ALA A 158 1.04 -7.53 2.40
N TYR A 159 0.96 -7.13 3.68
CA TYR A 159 0.70 -8.04 4.78
C TYR A 159 -0.67 -8.74 4.65
N ALA A 160 -1.71 -8.00 4.26
CA ALA A 160 -3.01 -8.59 4.02
C ALA A 160 -2.95 -9.65 2.90
N LEU A 161 -2.25 -9.37 1.79
CA LEU A 161 -2.04 -10.36 0.72
C LEU A 161 -1.30 -11.61 1.23
N ILE A 162 -0.26 -11.44 2.06
CA ILE A 162 0.45 -12.55 2.69
C ILE A 162 -0.51 -13.42 3.51
N ARG A 163 -1.40 -12.80 4.31
CA ARG A 163 -2.42 -13.54 5.08
C ARG A 163 -3.36 -14.34 4.17
N PHE A 164 -3.85 -13.75 3.07
CA PHE A 164 -4.71 -14.46 2.13
C PHE A 164 -4.00 -15.65 1.49
N VAL A 165 -2.79 -15.46 0.99
CA VAL A 165 -2.04 -16.50 0.27
C VAL A 165 -1.69 -17.68 1.19
N TYR A 166 -1.12 -17.41 2.36
CA TYR A 166 -0.63 -18.48 3.24
C TYR A 166 -1.70 -19.08 4.15
N TYR A 167 -2.70 -18.30 4.55
CA TYR A 167 -3.70 -18.78 5.50
C TYR A 167 -4.99 -19.27 4.83
N ILE A 168 -5.49 -18.54 3.82
CA ILE A 168 -6.81 -18.84 3.22
C ILE A 168 -6.66 -19.67 1.95
N PHE A 169 -5.83 -19.27 0.99
CA PHE A 169 -5.81 -19.84 -0.36
C PHE A 169 -5.07 -21.15 -0.49
N LYS A 170 -4.26 -21.54 0.50
CA LYS A 170 -3.41 -22.74 0.47
C LYS A 170 -2.39 -22.69 -0.67
N VAL A 171 -1.16 -22.41 -0.31
CA VAL A 171 -0.02 -22.19 -1.24
C VAL A 171 0.20 -23.38 -2.19
N ASP A 172 -0.12 -24.62 -1.75
CA ASP A 172 0.10 -25.84 -2.53
C ASP A 172 -0.89 -26.01 -3.69
N ASN A 173 -1.93 -25.17 -3.77
CA ASN A 173 -2.92 -25.25 -4.84
C ASN A 173 -2.34 -24.75 -6.17
N PRO A 174 -2.51 -25.49 -7.32
CA PRO A 174 -1.97 -25.12 -8.62
C PRO A 174 -2.40 -23.74 -9.12
N VAL A 175 -3.65 -23.35 -8.85
CA VAL A 175 -4.18 -22.02 -9.23
C VAL A 175 -3.42 -20.94 -8.49
N VAL A 176 -3.21 -21.11 -7.19
CA VAL A 176 -2.46 -20.17 -6.35
C VAL A 176 -1.01 -20.10 -6.78
N GLN A 177 -0.36 -21.24 -7.04
CA GLN A 177 1.01 -21.29 -7.54
C GLN A 177 1.18 -20.57 -8.88
N SER A 178 0.24 -20.76 -9.82
CA SER A 178 0.25 -20.04 -11.09
C SER A 178 0.16 -18.53 -10.88
N ALA A 179 -0.70 -18.08 -9.98
CA ALA A 179 -0.84 -16.68 -9.63
C ALA A 179 0.41 -16.12 -8.90
N LEU A 180 1.04 -16.92 -8.03
CA LEU A 180 2.30 -16.58 -7.38
C LEU A 180 3.47 -16.48 -8.36
N ASN A 181 3.55 -17.35 -9.37
CA ASN A 181 4.55 -17.25 -10.43
C ASN A 181 4.43 -15.92 -11.19
N VAL A 182 3.21 -15.51 -11.55
CA VAL A 182 2.96 -14.20 -12.16
C VAL A 182 3.39 -13.08 -11.23
N LEU A 183 3.04 -13.16 -9.95
CA LEU A 183 3.45 -12.19 -8.92
C LEU A 183 4.98 -12.07 -8.82
N GLY A 184 5.69 -13.19 -8.89
CA GLY A 184 7.15 -13.25 -8.89
C GLY A 184 7.77 -12.55 -10.09
N ILE A 185 7.26 -12.83 -11.30
CA ILE A 185 7.70 -12.16 -12.54
C ILE A 185 7.50 -10.64 -12.45
N LEU A 186 6.31 -10.21 -11.99
CA LEU A 186 6.02 -8.79 -11.77
C LEU A 186 6.91 -8.18 -10.68
N GLY A 187 7.25 -8.95 -9.65
CA GLY A 187 8.20 -8.57 -8.61
C GLY A 187 9.59 -8.30 -9.17
N VAL A 188 10.14 -9.20 -9.99
CA VAL A 188 11.45 -9.03 -10.66
C VAL A 188 11.42 -7.79 -11.57
N ALA A 189 10.39 -7.66 -12.40
CA ALA A 189 10.22 -6.49 -13.26
C ALA A 189 10.14 -5.19 -12.44
N GLY A 190 9.43 -5.21 -11.30
CA GLY A 190 9.33 -4.09 -10.37
C GLY A 190 10.68 -3.68 -9.77
N ILE A 191 11.54 -4.65 -9.41
CA ILE A 191 12.90 -4.38 -8.90
C ILE A 191 13.72 -3.69 -9.99
N LEU A 192 13.77 -4.24 -11.18
CA LEU A 192 14.59 -3.71 -12.28
C LEU A 192 14.12 -2.31 -12.69
N ILE A 193 12.86 -2.17 -13.04
CA ILE A 193 12.30 -0.91 -13.54
C ILE A 193 12.28 0.14 -12.43
N GLY A 194 11.87 -0.22 -11.21
CA GLY A 194 11.87 0.68 -10.07
C GLY A 194 13.26 1.21 -9.74
N SER A 195 14.30 0.37 -9.81
CA SER A 195 15.69 0.78 -9.59
C SER A 195 16.21 1.69 -10.70
N ILE A 196 15.97 1.36 -11.97
CA ILE A 196 16.36 2.19 -13.11
C ILE A 196 15.69 3.56 -13.05
N MET A 197 14.37 3.57 -12.79
CA MET A 197 13.61 4.81 -12.67
C MET A 197 14.05 5.64 -11.46
N ALA A 198 14.46 5.01 -10.36
CA ALA A 198 15.01 5.72 -9.21
C ALA A 198 16.32 6.43 -9.54
N MET A 199 17.25 5.75 -10.23
CA MET A 199 18.53 6.33 -10.65
C MET A 199 18.36 7.49 -11.65
N ALA A 200 17.28 7.48 -12.41
CA ALA A 200 16.99 8.53 -13.41
C ALA A 200 16.36 9.80 -12.82
N GLN A 201 16.08 9.85 -11.51
CA GLN A 201 15.43 11.01 -10.88
C GLN A 201 16.44 12.01 -10.37
N TYR A 202 16.17 13.32 -10.60
CA TYR A 202 16.91 14.44 -10.01
C TYR A 202 16.36 14.84 -8.63
N ASP A 203 15.06 14.60 -8.36
CA ASP A 203 14.42 14.88 -7.08
C ASP A 203 14.62 13.72 -6.12
N PHE A 204 15.19 14.00 -4.94
CA PHE A 204 15.49 13.01 -3.91
C PHE A 204 14.23 12.30 -3.40
N ARG A 205 13.11 13.02 -3.21
CA ARG A 205 11.84 12.41 -2.78
C ARG A 205 11.30 11.45 -3.84
N ARG A 206 11.38 11.86 -5.11
CA ARG A 206 10.93 11.05 -6.22
C ARG A 206 11.80 9.82 -6.44
N MET A 207 13.11 9.96 -6.26
CA MET A 207 14.06 8.84 -6.25
C MET A 207 13.68 7.82 -5.16
N LEU A 208 13.41 8.27 -3.93
CA LEU A 208 12.98 7.41 -2.83
C LEU A 208 11.61 6.74 -3.10
N ALA A 209 10.71 7.43 -3.77
CA ALA A 209 9.41 6.88 -4.13
C ALA A 209 9.54 5.73 -5.14
N TYR A 210 10.33 5.88 -6.23
CA TYR A 210 10.63 4.78 -7.16
C TYR A 210 11.42 3.64 -6.51
N SER A 211 12.37 3.95 -5.65
CA SER A 211 13.06 2.95 -4.85
C SER A 211 12.08 2.14 -3.98
N SER A 212 10.95 2.72 -3.54
CA SER A 212 9.91 1.97 -2.82
C SER A 212 9.20 0.96 -3.71
N VAL A 213 9.01 1.26 -5.01
CA VAL A 213 8.46 0.30 -5.98
C VAL A 213 9.36 -0.93 -6.09
N ALA A 214 10.69 -0.72 -6.20
CA ALA A 214 11.66 -1.83 -6.23
C ALA A 214 11.57 -2.67 -4.94
N GLN A 215 11.44 -2.05 -3.78
CA GLN A 215 11.35 -2.76 -2.50
C GLN A 215 10.05 -3.57 -2.35
N ILE A 216 8.94 -3.12 -2.91
CA ILE A 216 7.71 -3.92 -3.01
C ILE A 216 7.94 -5.15 -3.90
N GLY A 217 8.75 -5.03 -4.95
CA GLY A 217 9.16 -6.17 -5.77
C GLY A 217 9.86 -7.26 -4.97
N TYR A 218 10.74 -6.93 -4.02
CA TYR A 218 11.37 -7.94 -3.13
C TYR A 218 10.35 -8.64 -2.25
N ILE A 219 9.36 -7.92 -1.70
CA ILE A 219 8.26 -8.53 -0.93
C ILE A 219 7.46 -9.48 -1.82
N ALA A 220 7.17 -9.07 -3.05
CA ALA A 220 6.43 -9.89 -4.01
C ALA A 220 7.17 -11.18 -4.40
N ILE A 221 8.49 -11.13 -4.58
CA ILE A 221 9.32 -12.32 -4.85
C ILE A 221 9.30 -13.25 -3.63
N GLY A 222 9.51 -12.72 -2.42
CA GLY A 222 9.45 -13.54 -1.21
C GLY A 222 8.09 -14.25 -1.07
N LEU A 223 7.00 -13.55 -1.38
CA LEU A 223 5.66 -14.13 -1.39
C LEU A 223 5.49 -15.20 -2.48
N ALA A 224 6.04 -14.93 -3.67
CA ALA A 224 5.96 -15.82 -4.83
C ALA A 224 6.71 -17.15 -4.64
N MET A 225 7.71 -17.21 -3.75
CA MET A 225 8.40 -18.45 -3.44
C MET A 225 7.49 -19.52 -2.84
N GLY A 226 6.35 -19.16 -2.26
CA GLY A 226 5.35 -20.08 -1.76
C GLY A 226 5.82 -21.03 -0.66
N ASN A 227 6.89 -20.70 0.06
CA ASN A 227 7.48 -21.53 1.11
C ASN A 227 7.79 -20.72 2.38
N MET A 228 8.14 -21.40 3.46
CA MET A 228 8.39 -20.77 4.76
C MET A 228 9.52 -19.74 4.73
N TYR A 229 10.58 -19.99 3.97
CA TYR A 229 11.70 -19.05 3.84
C TYR A 229 11.29 -17.76 3.11
N GLY A 230 10.51 -17.90 2.03
CA GLY A 230 9.94 -16.78 1.30
C GLY A 230 8.97 -15.95 2.15
N PHE A 231 8.13 -16.61 2.95
CA PHE A 231 7.25 -15.95 3.92
C PHE A 231 8.05 -15.12 4.94
N ILE A 232 9.03 -15.74 5.62
CA ILE A 232 9.88 -15.05 6.61
C ILE A 232 10.61 -13.88 5.95
N GLY A 233 11.21 -14.11 4.77
CA GLY A 233 11.91 -13.08 4.02
C GLY A 233 11.02 -11.90 3.65
N ALA A 234 9.79 -12.15 3.15
CA ALA A 234 8.84 -11.11 2.78
C ALA A 234 8.41 -10.26 4.00
N VAL A 235 8.11 -10.90 5.12
CA VAL A 235 7.69 -10.21 6.36
C VAL A 235 8.83 -9.38 6.94
N LEU A 236 10.02 -9.96 7.09
CA LEU A 236 11.19 -9.23 7.60
C LEU A 236 11.56 -8.06 6.70
N HIS A 237 11.52 -8.27 5.37
CA HIS A 237 11.79 -7.19 4.42
C HIS A 237 10.74 -6.07 4.51
N ALA A 238 9.47 -6.41 4.66
CA ALA A 238 8.40 -5.43 4.83
C ALA A 238 8.62 -4.53 6.06
N ILE A 239 9.01 -5.13 7.19
CA ILE A 239 9.33 -4.42 8.44
C ILE A 239 10.54 -3.51 8.26
N ASN A 240 11.66 -4.06 7.76
CA ASN A 240 12.89 -3.29 7.52
C ASN A 240 12.64 -2.13 6.56
N HIS A 241 11.91 -2.38 5.46
CA HIS A 241 11.56 -1.36 4.49
C HIS A 241 10.67 -0.27 5.10
N ALA A 242 9.73 -0.60 5.99
CA ALA A 242 8.89 0.38 6.68
C ALA A 242 9.76 1.37 7.49
N PHE A 243 10.65 0.87 8.35
CA PHE A 243 11.56 1.70 9.14
C PHE A 243 12.51 2.53 8.28
N MET A 244 13.16 1.91 7.30
CA MET A 244 14.09 2.58 6.40
C MET A 244 13.41 3.74 5.64
N LYS A 245 12.22 3.53 5.08
CA LYS A 245 11.52 4.58 4.33
C LYS A 245 10.98 5.69 5.20
N SER A 246 10.42 5.36 6.37
CA SER A 246 9.98 6.39 7.32
C SER A 246 11.14 7.29 7.73
N SER A 247 12.29 6.72 8.07
CA SER A 247 13.47 7.47 8.47
C SER A 247 14.00 8.36 7.35
N LEU A 248 14.13 7.83 6.13
CA LEU A 248 14.63 8.59 4.99
C LEU A 248 13.72 9.76 4.61
N PHE A 249 12.39 9.55 4.59
CA PHE A 249 11.45 10.63 4.31
C PHE A 249 11.40 11.68 5.42
N LEU A 250 11.58 11.29 6.70
CA LEU A 250 11.72 12.24 7.81
C LEU A 250 12.98 13.09 7.68
N VAL A 251 14.12 12.47 7.40
CA VAL A 251 15.40 13.20 7.23
C VAL A 251 15.29 14.21 6.10
N ILE A 252 14.79 13.79 4.93
CA ILE A 252 14.63 14.72 3.79
C ILE A 252 13.61 15.82 4.11
N GLY A 253 12.52 15.50 4.80
CA GLY A 253 11.56 16.49 5.28
C GLY A 253 12.18 17.52 6.20
N GLY A 254 13.01 17.09 7.14
CA GLY A 254 13.77 17.96 8.04
C GLY A 254 14.79 18.83 7.31
N PHE A 255 15.54 18.28 6.36
CA PHE A 255 16.46 19.03 5.52
C PHE A 255 15.76 20.15 4.74
N VAL A 256 14.67 19.84 4.06
CA VAL A 256 13.89 20.83 3.31
C VAL A 256 13.38 21.94 4.23
N CYS A 257 12.86 21.59 5.41
CA CYS A 257 12.40 22.57 6.39
C CYS A 257 13.55 23.45 6.87
N PHE A 258 14.70 22.87 7.18
CA PHE A 258 15.90 23.61 7.62
C PHE A 258 16.39 24.60 6.56
N PHE A 259 16.53 24.16 5.29
CA PHE A 259 16.99 25.05 4.22
C PHE A 259 16.00 26.17 3.92
N VAL A 260 14.69 25.92 3.95
CA VAL A 260 13.68 26.98 3.77
C VAL A 260 13.72 28.00 4.91
N CYS A 261 13.98 27.56 6.15
CA CYS A 261 14.07 28.45 7.30
C CYS A 261 15.36 29.26 7.33
N VAL A 262 16.50 28.67 6.92
CA VAL A 262 17.85 29.30 7.02
C VAL A 262 18.21 30.12 5.77
N CYS A 263 17.68 29.75 4.61
CA CYS A 263 17.93 30.42 3.32
C CYS A 263 16.60 30.82 2.66
N PRO A 264 15.93 31.90 3.10
CA PRO A 264 14.59 32.27 2.57
C PRO A 264 14.58 32.71 1.09
N GLY A 265 15.73 32.76 0.41
CA GLY A 265 15.84 33.05 -1.04
C GLY A 265 15.88 31.80 -1.96
N PHE A 266 15.75 30.59 -1.45
CA PHE A 266 15.84 29.35 -2.22
C PHE A 266 14.48 28.71 -2.52
N SER A 267 13.37 29.45 -2.40
CA SER A 267 12.03 29.01 -2.80
C SER A 267 11.85 29.25 -4.31
N ALA A 268 12.23 28.29 -5.14
CA ALA A 268 11.87 28.22 -6.55
C ALA A 268 11.02 26.98 -6.82
#